data_1d586a324540f4ac22bfa4bffad45c34
#
_entry.id   1d586a324540f4ac22bfa4bffad45c34
#
_cell.length_a   1.000
_cell.length_b   1.000
_cell.length_c   1.000
_cell.angle_alpha   90.00
_cell.angle_beta   90.00
_cell.angle_gamma   90.00
#
_symmetry.space_group_name_H-M   'P 1'
#
loop_
_entity.id
_entity.type
_entity.pdbx_description
1 polymer ?
#
loop_
_entity_poly.entity_id
_entity_poly.type
_entity_poly.pdbx_seq_one_letter_code
_entity_poly.pdbx_strand_id
1 'polypeptide(L)'
;QAGDAATWQAQVFTSNGGNNDMPTTDALIKSPWHTLKINGKTVPVYTARCGKGSHSYAWVDVADNTRDFVLDTQLTLSESAAKCVVLPLNKNVEAKKSGNTYSAFITKYGSYTFTFAETEDAEATDPKFAPITLMVTRESPLKTPDGYNRVDIEAGYHDDYELEFSEEETVYYFKKGLHEISSVNVPSNSILYLERGAYREYCWTEH
;
A
#
# COMPACT_ATOMS: atom_id res chain seq x y z
N GLN A 1 -22.15 -28.22 -4.69
CA GLN A 1 -22.33 -27.20 -5.73
C GLN A 1 -21.13 -26.28 -5.64
N ALA A 2 -20.19 -26.41 -6.54
CA ALA A 2 -19.11 -25.45 -6.71
C ALA A 2 -19.76 -24.16 -7.24
N GLY A 3 -19.98 -23.20 -6.36
CA GLY A 3 -20.30 -21.85 -6.76
C GLY A 3 -19.15 -21.31 -7.61
N ASP A 4 -19.52 -20.64 -8.68
CA ASP A 4 -18.65 -20.15 -9.72
C ASP A 4 -17.43 -19.42 -9.11
N ALA A 5 -16.27 -20.04 -9.17
CA ALA A 5 -15.02 -19.51 -8.58
C ALA A 5 -14.68 -18.09 -9.09
N ALA A 6 -15.13 -17.75 -10.29
CA ALA A 6 -14.95 -16.43 -10.88
C ALA A 6 -15.80 -15.33 -10.22
N THR A 7 -17.01 -15.65 -9.79
CA THR A 7 -17.92 -14.70 -9.11
C THR A 7 -17.48 -14.45 -7.67
N TRP A 8 -16.95 -15.48 -7.03
CA TRP A 8 -16.45 -15.37 -5.67
C TRP A 8 -15.19 -14.50 -5.59
N GLN A 9 -14.24 -14.67 -6.53
CA GLN A 9 -13.01 -13.87 -6.58
C GLN A 9 -13.23 -12.39 -6.90
N ALA A 10 -14.31 -12.03 -7.58
CA ALA A 10 -14.59 -10.64 -7.96
C ALA A 10 -14.96 -9.74 -6.77
N GLN A 11 -15.33 -10.30 -5.63
CA GLN A 11 -15.84 -9.58 -4.47
C GLN A 11 -14.89 -9.59 -3.26
N VAL A 12 -13.73 -10.25 -3.34
CA VAL A 12 -12.87 -10.48 -2.18
C VAL A 12 -11.96 -9.33 -1.82
N PHE A 13 -11.77 -8.34 -2.67
CA PHE A 13 -10.89 -7.24 -2.34
C PHE A 13 -11.36 -5.87 -2.84
N THR A 14 -10.94 -4.84 -2.14
CA THR A 14 -10.94 -3.46 -2.58
C THR A 14 -9.51 -2.99 -2.75
N SER A 15 -9.27 -2.12 -3.74
CA SER A 15 -7.98 -1.47 -3.87
C SER A 15 -7.96 -0.20 -3.03
N ASN A 16 -6.81 0.15 -2.50
CA ASN A 16 -6.47 1.45 -1.91
C ASN A 16 -7.64 2.36 -1.58
N GLY A 17 -8.45 1.98 -0.58
CA GLY A 17 -9.56 2.81 -0.18
C GLY A 17 -10.55 3.10 -1.30
N GLY A 18 -10.88 2.15 -2.09
CA GLY A 18 -11.88 2.28 -3.15
C GLY A 18 -11.61 3.39 -4.09
N ASN A 19 -11.73 3.80 -5.01
CA ASN A 19 -11.64 4.94 -5.92
C ASN A 19 -10.36 5.75 -5.94
N ASN A 20 -9.15 5.18 -5.68
CA ASN A 20 -8.45 6.16 -5.02
C ASN A 20 -7.10 6.48 -5.49
N ASP A 21 -7.15 7.47 -6.29
CA ASP A 21 -6.01 8.31 -6.54
C ASP A 21 -5.65 9.01 -5.23
N MET A 22 -4.50 8.68 -4.67
CA MET A 22 -3.86 9.54 -3.68
C MET A 22 -3.35 10.78 -4.40
N PRO A 23 -3.34 11.95 -3.74
CA PRO A 23 -2.66 13.11 -4.28
C PRO A 23 -1.19 12.74 -4.56
N THR A 24 -0.65 13.29 -5.64
CA THR A 24 0.76 13.08 -6.00
C THR A 24 1.57 14.31 -5.63
N THR A 25 2.82 14.08 -5.22
CA THR A 25 3.80 15.10 -4.92
C THR A 25 5.06 14.83 -5.72
N ASP A 26 6.09 15.67 -5.60
CA ASP A 26 7.38 15.41 -6.21
C ASP A 26 8.06 14.16 -5.66
N ALA A 27 7.76 13.81 -4.39
CA ALA A 27 8.30 12.63 -3.71
C ALA A 27 7.44 11.38 -3.91
N LEU A 28 6.12 11.52 -4.13
CA LEU A 28 5.18 10.42 -4.33
C LEU A 28 4.44 10.57 -5.66
N ILE A 29 4.74 9.73 -6.61
CA ILE A 29 4.15 9.75 -7.95
C ILE A 29 3.41 8.45 -8.27
N LYS A 30 2.52 8.48 -9.25
CA LYS A 30 2.04 7.22 -9.85
C LYS A 30 3.21 6.49 -10.48
N SER A 31 3.30 5.19 -10.28
CA SER A 31 4.44 4.41 -10.76
C SER A 31 4.58 4.50 -12.28
N PRO A 32 5.73 4.94 -12.79
CA PRO A 32 6.03 4.88 -14.22
C PRO A 32 6.56 3.50 -14.65
N TRP A 33 6.89 2.62 -13.68
CA TRP A 33 7.55 1.34 -13.95
C TRP A 33 6.64 0.14 -13.83
N HIS A 34 5.52 0.25 -13.10
CA HIS A 34 4.68 -0.88 -12.76
C HIS A 34 3.22 -0.63 -13.10
N THR A 35 2.62 -1.64 -13.70
CA THR A 35 1.15 -1.77 -13.80
C THR A 35 0.75 -3.05 -13.08
N LEU A 36 -0.20 -2.94 -12.15
CA LEU A 36 -0.67 -4.04 -11.33
C LEU A 36 -2.14 -4.33 -11.61
N LYS A 37 -2.43 -5.61 -11.84
CA LYS A 37 -3.80 -6.12 -11.86
C LYS A 37 -3.95 -7.22 -10.83
N ILE A 38 -5.07 -7.22 -10.12
CA ILE A 38 -5.43 -8.28 -9.19
C ILE A 38 -6.84 -8.75 -9.53
N ASN A 39 -6.99 -10.03 -9.77
CA ASN A 39 -8.24 -10.63 -10.26
C ASN A 39 -8.80 -9.86 -11.47
N GLY A 40 -7.92 -9.46 -12.39
CA GLY A 40 -8.26 -8.72 -13.60
C GLY A 40 -8.55 -7.22 -13.41
N LYS A 41 -8.62 -6.71 -12.18
CA LYS A 41 -8.86 -5.30 -11.89
C LYS A 41 -7.54 -4.55 -11.74
N THR A 42 -7.44 -3.38 -12.35
CA THR A 42 -6.27 -2.51 -12.17
C THR A 42 -6.23 -1.96 -10.75
N VAL A 43 -5.05 -2.08 -10.12
CA VAL A 43 -4.76 -1.56 -8.79
C VAL A 43 -3.77 -0.41 -8.93
N PRO A 44 -4.04 0.77 -8.37
CA PRO A 44 -3.10 1.88 -8.39
C PRO A 44 -1.77 1.51 -7.75
N VAL A 45 -0.68 1.88 -8.41
CA VAL A 45 0.68 1.72 -7.89
C VAL A 45 1.32 3.10 -7.77
N TYR A 46 1.87 3.38 -6.60
CA TYR A 46 2.58 4.63 -6.32
C TYR A 46 4.04 4.34 -6.09
N THR A 47 4.87 5.31 -6.42
CA THR A 47 6.31 5.24 -6.21
C THR A 47 6.77 6.40 -5.36
N ALA A 48 7.43 6.09 -4.24
CA ALA A 48 8.17 7.04 -3.45
C ALA A 48 9.61 7.14 -3.99
N ARG A 49 10.05 8.36 -4.20
CA ARG A 49 11.43 8.69 -4.57
C ARG A 49 12.22 8.95 -3.29
N CYS A 50 13.10 8.04 -2.93
CA CYS A 50 13.90 8.14 -1.71
C CYS A 50 15.38 8.22 -2.08
N GLY A 51 15.93 9.43 -2.09
CA GLY A 51 17.36 9.64 -2.32
C GLY A 51 17.87 8.96 -3.60
N LYS A 52 18.70 7.92 -3.45
CA LYS A 52 19.31 7.22 -4.60
C LYS A 52 18.45 6.08 -5.17
N GLY A 53 17.28 5.83 -4.60
CA GLY A 53 16.42 4.73 -5.01
C GLY A 53 14.96 5.16 -5.15
N SER A 54 14.18 4.24 -5.68
CA SER A 54 12.73 4.36 -5.77
C SER A 54 12.11 3.06 -5.29
N HIS A 55 10.99 3.16 -4.59
CA HIS A 55 10.24 2.00 -4.13
C HIS A 55 8.76 2.21 -4.48
N SER A 56 8.14 1.20 -5.05
CA SER A 56 6.74 1.24 -5.42
C SER A 56 5.87 0.51 -4.41
N TYR A 57 4.63 0.96 -4.26
CA TYR A 57 3.68 0.44 -3.30
C TYR A 57 2.30 0.30 -3.91
N ALA A 58 1.61 -0.75 -3.52
CA ALA A 58 0.20 -0.96 -3.78
C ALA A 58 -0.46 -1.61 -2.56
N TRP A 59 -1.76 -1.36 -2.38
CA TRP A 59 -2.55 -1.91 -1.27
C TRP A 59 -3.81 -2.55 -1.79
N VAL A 60 -4.18 -3.65 -1.16
CA VAL A 60 -5.48 -4.27 -1.34
C VAL A 60 -6.04 -4.71 0.00
N ASP A 61 -7.33 -4.53 0.18
CA ASP A 61 -8.06 -5.05 1.31
C ASP A 61 -8.88 -6.24 0.90
N VAL A 62 -8.76 -7.29 1.66
CA VAL A 62 -9.62 -8.45 1.57
C VAL A 62 -10.73 -8.30 2.58
N ALA A 63 -11.97 -8.56 2.16
CA ALA A 63 -13.14 -8.42 3.02
C ALA A 63 -12.97 -9.14 4.36
N ASP A 64 -13.38 -8.51 5.46
CA ASP A 64 -13.07 -8.94 6.84
C ASP A 64 -13.55 -10.37 7.14
N ASN A 65 -14.63 -10.81 6.54
CA ASN A 65 -15.19 -12.15 6.73
C ASN A 65 -14.57 -13.25 5.86
N THR A 66 -13.57 -12.91 5.04
CA THR A 66 -12.94 -13.85 4.11
C THR A 66 -11.80 -14.58 4.81
N ARG A 67 -11.93 -15.90 5.01
CA ARG A 67 -10.88 -16.75 5.59
C ARG A 67 -9.89 -17.23 4.55
N ASP A 68 -10.42 -17.70 3.43
CA ASP A 68 -9.64 -18.26 2.32
C ASP A 68 -9.86 -17.38 1.09
N PHE A 69 -8.79 -16.91 0.51
CA PHE A 69 -8.83 -16.09 -0.69
C PHE A 69 -7.67 -16.44 -1.62
N VAL A 70 -7.84 -16.13 -2.89
CA VAL A 70 -6.79 -16.18 -3.90
C VAL A 70 -6.79 -14.85 -4.65
N LEU A 71 -5.67 -14.15 -4.61
CA LEU A 71 -5.43 -12.97 -5.43
C LEU A 71 -4.56 -13.37 -6.62
N ASP A 72 -5.15 -13.45 -7.80
CA ASP A 72 -4.41 -13.56 -9.06
C ASP A 72 -3.76 -12.22 -9.35
N THR A 73 -2.46 -12.15 -9.05
CA THR A 73 -1.66 -10.93 -9.12
C THR A 73 -0.86 -10.93 -10.40
N GLN A 74 -1.04 -9.91 -11.23
CA GLN A 74 -0.33 -9.71 -12.49
C GLN A 74 0.39 -8.37 -12.46
N LEU A 75 1.70 -8.42 -12.37
CA LEU A 75 2.58 -7.28 -12.32
C LEU A 75 3.32 -7.14 -13.65
N THR A 76 3.09 -6.05 -14.37
CA THR A 76 3.76 -5.75 -15.63
C THR A 76 4.78 -4.64 -15.42
N LEU A 77 6.00 -4.87 -15.87
CA LEU A 77 7.10 -3.91 -15.84
C LEU A 77 7.14 -3.11 -17.14
N SER A 78 7.59 -1.85 -17.05
CA SER A 78 7.89 -1.02 -18.22
C SER A 78 9.11 -1.52 -19.00
N GLU A 79 10.06 -2.15 -18.30
CA GLU A 79 11.26 -2.76 -18.86
C GLU A 79 11.32 -4.24 -18.52
N SER A 80 11.94 -5.05 -19.38
CA SER A 80 12.06 -6.49 -19.17
C SER A 80 13.14 -6.80 -18.15
N ALA A 81 12.75 -7.47 -17.05
CA ALA A 81 13.68 -8.13 -16.15
C ALA A 81 13.74 -9.63 -16.49
N ALA A 82 14.88 -10.29 -16.26
CA ALA A 82 15.00 -11.72 -16.45
C ALA A 82 14.38 -12.49 -15.26
N LYS A 83 14.58 -12.01 -14.05
CA LYS A 83 14.23 -12.68 -12.80
C LYS A 83 13.33 -11.80 -11.93
N CYS A 84 12.42 -12.45 -11.23
CA CYS A 84 11.64 -11.85 -10.15
C CYS A 84 11.65 -12.77 -8.93
N VAL A 85 11.87 -12.20 -7.78
CA VAL A 85 11.78 -12.89 -6.47
C VAL A 85 10.74 -12.19 -5.61
N VAL A 86 9.88 -12.97 -5.00
CA VAL A 86 8.86 -12.45 -4.07
C VAL A 86 9.29 -12.69 -2.63
N LEU A 87 9.42 -11.61 -1.89
CA LEU A 87 9.81 -11.64 -0.48
C LEU A 87 8.58 -11.43 0.44
N PRO A 88 8.57 -11.97 1.65
CA PRO A 88 9.61 -12.84 2.22
C PRO A 88 9.51 -14.29 1.69
N LEU A 89 10.64 -14.94 1.54
CA LEU A 89 10.74 -16.29 0.94
C LEU A 89 9.91 -17.35 1.68
N ASN A 90 9.73 -17.22 2.99
CA ASN A 90 8.96 -18.17 3.81
C ASN A 90 7.45 -18.18 3.50
N LYS A 91 6.97 -17.25 2.68
CA LYS A 91 5.59 -17.29 2.17
C LYS A 91 5.41 -18.18 0.96
N ASN A 92 6.51 -18.65 0.35
CA ASN A 92 6.52 -19.57 -0.79
C ASN A 92 5.66 -19.07 -1.96
N VAL A 93 5.75 -17.78 -2.29
CA VAL A 93 5.06 -17.21 -3.45
C VAL A 93 6.05 -17.15 -4.60
N GLU A 94 5.73 -17.86 -5.68
CA GLU A 94 6.52 -17.88 -6.90
C GLU A 94 5.89 -16.98 -7.96
N ALA A 95 6.71 -16.16 -8.61
CA ALA A 95 6.29 -15.35 -9.74
C ALA A 95 6.67 -16.03 -11.06
N LYS A 96 5.65 -16.26 -11.92
CA LYS A 96 5.84 -16.84 -13.26
C LYS A 96 5.90 -15.73 -14.30
N LYS A 97 6.95 -15.73 -15.10
CA LYS A 97 7.20 -14.74 -16.15
C LYS A 97 6.49 -15.08 -17.46
N SER A 98 5.88 -14.08 -18.08
CA SER A 98 5.38 -14.09 -19.45
C SER A 98 5.60 -12.72 -20.09
N GLY A 99 6.58 -12.58 -20.96
CA GLY A 99 7.01 -11.28 -21.48
C GLY A 99 7.50 -10.38 -20.35
N ASN A 100 6.92 -9.20 -20.22
CA ASN A 100 7.22 -8.25 -19.14
C ASN A 100 6.30 -8.41 -17.93
N THR A 101 5.40 -9.41 -17.92
CA THR A 101 4.44 -9.65 -16.86
C THR A 101 4.88 -10.81 -15.97
N TYR A 102 4.79 -10.59 -14.68
CA TYR A 102 4.99 -11.59 -13.64
C TYR A 102 3.66 -11.89 -12.95
N SER A 103 3.25 -13.16 -12.95
CA SER A 103 2.01 -13.61 -12.34
C SER A 103 2.29 -14.42 -11.08
N ALA A 104 1.58 -14.13 -10.00
CA ALA A 104 1.70 -14.83 -8.73
C ALA A 104 0.34 -14.95 -8.06
N PHE A 105 0.14 -16.03 -7.31
CA PHE A 105 -1.06 -16.22 -6.49
C PHE A 105 -0.75 -15.93 -5.03
N ILE A 106 -1.49 -14.99 -4.44
CA ILE A 106 -1.35 -14.60 -3.05
C ILE A 106 -2.59 -15.07 -2.29
N THR A 107 -2.36 -15.85 -1.23
CA THR A 107 -3.42 -16.51 -0.46
C THR A 107 -3.41 -16.17 1.03
N LYS A 108 -2.51 -15.28 1.46
CA LYS A 108 -2.38 -14.90 2.88
C LYS A 108 -2.21 -13.39 3.01
N TYR A 109 -2.65 -12.87 4.14
CA TYR A 109 -2.39 -11.48 4.51
C TYR A 109 -0.90 -11.20 4.70
N GLY A 110 -0.51 -9.95 4.53
CA GLY A 110 0.82 -9.45 4.75
C GLY A 110 1.41 -8.67 3.59
N SER A 111 2.67 -8.32 3.71
CA SER A 111 3.41 -7.60 2.68
C SER A 111 4.18 -8.58 1.79
N TYR A 112 4.18 -8.29 0.49
CA TYR A 112 4.86 -9.05 -0.55
C TYR A 112 5.68 -8.09 -1.39
N THR A 113 7.00 -8.22 -1.35
CA THR A 113 7.89 -7.37 -2.16
C THR A 113 8.40 -8.15 -3.35
N PHE A 114 8.08 -7.66 -4.53
CA PHE A 114 8.62 -8.17 -5.79
C PHE A 114 9.90 -7.41 -6.09
N THR A 115 10.98 -8.14 -6.22
CA THR A 115 12.31 -7.64 -6.56
C THR A 115 12.78 -8.26 -7.86
N PHE A 116 13.63 -7.59 -8.60
CA PHE A 116 13.94 -7.95 -9.98
C PHE A 116 15.44 -7.96 -10.24
N ALA A 117 15.85 -8.70 -11.27
CA ALA A 117 17.20 -8.66 -11.80
C ALA A 117 17.22 -8.71 -13.33
N GLU A 118 18.27 -8.16 -13.90
CA GLU A 118 18.47 -8.11 -15.36
C GLU A 118 18.86 -9.49 -15.93
N THR A 119 19.47 -10.34 -15.12
CA THR A 119 19.87 -11.71 -15.51
C THR A 119 19.38 -12.73 -14.48
N GLU A 120 19.24 -13.99 -14.90
CA GLU A 120 18.80 -15.10 -14.03
C GLU A 120 19.79 -15.37 -12.86
N ASP A 121 21.07 -15.16 -13.11
CA ASP A 121 22.15 -15.42 -12.13
C ASP A 121 22.39 -14.25 -11.16
N ALA A 122 21.85 -13.07 -11.45
CA ALA A 122 22.02 -11.91 -10.60
C ALA A 122 21.14 -12.01 -9.33
N GLU A 123 21.57 -11.32 -8.27
CA GLU A 123 20.71 -11.09 -7.12
C GLU A 123 19.51 -10.21 -7.54
N ALA A 124 18.32 -10.55 -7.06
CA ALA A 124 17.11 -9.83 -7.40
C ALA A 124 16.98 -8.49 -6.64
N THR A 125 18.04 -7.72 -6.63
CA THR A 125 18.16 -6.40 -5.98
C THR A 125 18.79 -5.38 -6.91
N ASP A 126 18.65 -5.61 -8.23
CA ASP A 126 19.24 -4.73 -9.24
C ASP A 126 18.63 -3.32 -9.13
N PRO A 127 19.45 -2.28 -8.91
CA PRO A 127 18.98 -0.91 -8.73
C PRO A 127 18.32 -0.32 -9.99
N LYS A 128 18.45 -0.98 -11.15
CA LYS A 128 17.76 -0.61 -12.39
C LYS A 128 16.26 -0.75 -12.26
N PHE A 129 15.79 -1.71 -11.46
CA PHE A 129 14.38 -1.99 -11.30
C PHE A 129 13.90 -1.56 -9.91
N ALA A 130 12.96 -0.63 -9.86
CA ALA A 130 12.31 -0.28 -8.60
C ALA A 130 11.56 -1.51 -8.05
N PRO A 131 11.81 -1.94 -6.81
CA PRO A 131 11.00 -2.97 -6.18
C PRO A 131 9.58 -2.46 -5.93
N ILE A 132 8.63 -3.38 -5.87
CA ILE A 132 7.25 -3.07 -5.50
C ILE A 132 6.79 -3.91 -4.31
N THR A 133 6.23 -3.24 -3.31
CA THR A 133 5.58 -3.91 -2.18
C THR A 133 4.06 -3.85 -2.33
N LEU A 134 3.44 -5.01 -2.42
CA LEU A 134 2.00 -5.18 -2.33
C LEU A 134 1.62 -5.50 -0.88
N MET A 135 0.83 -4.64 -0.27
CA MET A 135 0.27 -4.86 1.06
C MET A 135 -1.13 -5.46 0.93
N VAL A 136 -1.28 -6.68 1.41
CA VAL A 136 -2.55 -7.40 1.46
C VAL A 136 -3.04 -7.38 2.89
N THR A 137 -4.07 -6.58 3.14
CA THR A 137 -4.59 -6.34 4.48
C THR A 137 -6.04 -6.79 4.59
N ARG A 138 -6.49 -6.99 5.82
CA ARG A 138 -7.90 -7.23 6.10
C ARG A 138 -8.61 -5.88 6.09
N GLU A 139 -9.78 -5.83 5.46
CA GLU A 139 -10.67 -4.70 5.62
C GLU A 139 -11.05 -4.60 7.11
N SER A 140 -10.60 -3.54 7.74
CA SER A 140 -10.83 -3.31 9.17
C SER A 140 -11.29 -1.87 9.34
N PRO A 141 -12.61 -1.64 9.38
CA PRO A 141 -13.12 -0.31 9.66
C PRO A 141 -12.72 0.10 11.09
N LEU A 142 -12.42 1.38 11.25
CA LEU A 142 -12.14 1.93 12.57
C LEU A 142 -13.33 1.65 13.50
N LYS A 143 -13.03 1.05 14.65
CA LYS A 143 -13.96 0.96 15.77
C LYS A 143 -13.50 1.93 16.84
N THR A 144 -14.20 3.05 16.97
CA THR A 144 -13.96 3.98 18.06
C THR A 144 -14.40 3.30 19.37
N PRO A 145 -13.53 3.18 20.39
CA PRO A 145 -13.94 2.64 21.68
C PRO A 145 -15.02 3.51 22.33
N ASP A 146 -15.84 2.88 23.15
CA ASP A 146 -16.86 3.60 23.91
C ASP A 146 -16.19 4.64 24.85
N GLY A 147 -16.73 5.84 24.87
CA GLY A 147 -16.20 6.94 25.68
C GLY A 147 -15.10 7.76 25.04
N TYR A 148 -14.54 7.31 23.89
CA TYR A 148 -13.52 8.09 23.19
C TYR A 148 -14.12 9.26 22.43
N ASN A 149 -13.45 10.38 22.49
CA ASN A 149 -13.69 11.51 21.59
C ASN A 149 -13.14 11.20 20.19
N ARG A 150 -13.59 11.94 19.19
CA ARG A 150 -13.00 11.89 17.85
C ARG A 150 -12.72 13.29 17.35
N VAL A 151 -11.47 13.49 16.91
CA VAL A 151 -11.01 14.71 16.26
C VAL A 151 -10.68 14.38 14.81
N ASP A 152 -11.44 14.93 13.89
CA ASP A 152 -11.20 14.79 12.46
C ASP A 152 -10.18 15.82 11.99
N ILE A 153 -9.11 15.37 11.34
CA ILE A 153 -8.01 16.20 10.83
C ILE A 153 -8.10 16.20 9.32
N GLU A 154 -8.42 17.36 8.75
CA GLU A 154 -8.51 17.54 7.29
C GLU A 154 -7.11 17.48 6.65
N ALA A 155 -7.05 17.07 5.38
CA ALA A 155 -5.80 17.12 4.63
C ALA A 155 -5.35 18.57 4.41
N GLY A 156 -4.05 18.77 4.36
CA GLY A 156 -3.42 20.07 4.14
C GLY A 156 -2.19 20.28 4.99
N TYR A 157 -1.70 21.52 4.96
CA TYR A 157 -0.62 21.98 5.83
C TYR A 157 -1.15 22.26 7.22
N HIS A 158 -0.47 21.75 8.23
CA HIS A 158 -0.79 21.99 9.63
C HIS A 158 0.43 22.53 10.32
N ASP A 159 0.30 23.74 10.87
CA ASP A 159 1.31 24.28 11.76
C ASP A 159 1.38 23.43 13.04
N ASP A 160 2.58 23.22 13.56
CA ASP A 160 2.81 22.44 14.78
C ASP A 160 2.03 22.95 15.99
N TYR A 161 1.57 24.21 15.95
CA TYR A 161 0.76 24.86 16.99
C TYR A 161 -0.76 24.71 16.78
N GLU A 162 -1.20 24.32 15.58
CA GLU A 162 -2.63 24.17 15.27
C GLU A 162 -3.20 22.80 15.67
N LEU A 163 -2.36 21.78 15.73
CA LEU A 163 -2.75 20.43 16.10
C LEU A 163 -2.27 20.12 17.51
N GLU A 164 -3.07 20.46 18.51
CA GLU A 164 -2.85 20.03 19.88
C GLU A 164 -3.34 18.59 20.05
N PHE A 165 -2.41 17.64 20.09
CA PHE A 165 -2.69 16.27 20.50
C PHE A 165 -2.57 16.18 22.04
N SER A 166 -3.51 16.78 22.75
CA SER A 166 -3.41 16.94 24.21
C SER A 166 -4.44 16.11 24.98
N GLU A 167 -5.47 15.60 24.31
CA GLU A 167 -6.57 14.90 24.96
C GLU A 167 -6.35 13.40 24.93
N GLU A 168 -6.39 12.77 26.10
CA GLU A 168 -6.43 11.31 26.24
C GLU A 168 -7.78 10.75 25.76
N GLU A 169 -7.85 9.44 25.54
CA GLU A 169 -9.06 8.73 25.10
C GLU A 169 -9.68 9.36 23.83
N THR A 170 -8.83 9.79 22.92
CA THR A 170 -9.21 10.49 21.69
C THR A 170 -8.76 9.72 20.46
N VAL A 171 -9.61 9.64 19.44
CA VAL A 171 -9.27 9.18 18.12
C VAL A 171 -8.91 10.38 17.26
N TYR A 172 -7.66 10.54 16.93
CA TYR A 172 -7.16 11.51 15.96
C TYR A 172 -7.26 10.89 14.56
N TYR A 173 -8.30 11.28 13.84
CA TYR A 173 -8.67 10.70 12.56
C TYR A 173 -8.18 11.59 11.42
N PHE A 174 -7.10 11.18 10.78
CA PHE A 174 -6.55 11.85 9.60
C PHE A 174 -7.36 11.45 8.38
N LYS A 175 -8.06 12.41 7.79
CA LYS A 175 -8.85 12.20 6.58
C LYS A 175 -7.96 11.97 5.37
N LYS A 176 -8.54 11.36 4.35
CA LYS A 176 -7.87 11.10 3.08
C LYS A 176 -7.22 12.38 2.53
N GLY A 177 -5.98 12.26 2.07
CA GLY A 177 -5.20 13.32 1.43
C GLY A 177 -3.79 13.44 1.98
N LEU A 178 -3.08 14.44 1.49
CA LEU A 178 -1.74 14.80 1.96
C LEU A 178 -1.85 15.62 3.25
N HIS A 179 -1.11 15.20 4.27
CA HIS A 179 -0.93 15.93 5.51
C HIS A 179 0.52 16.34 5.65
N GLU A 180 0.76 17.63 5.57
CA GLU A 180 2.07 18.25 5.79
C GLU A 180 2.14 18.67 7.26
N ILE A 181 2.74 17.83 8.09
CA ILE A 181 2.85 18.03 9.54
C ILE A 181 4.23 17.57 10.02
N SER A 182 4.91 18.41 10.78
CA SER A 182 6.29 18.14 11.21
C SER A 182 6.37 17.13 12.34
N SER A 183 5.49 17.19 13.33
CA SER A 183 5.47 16.28 14.46
C SER A 183 4.06 15.88 14.87
N VAL A 184 3.91 14.64 15.37
CA VAL A 184 2.67 14.11 15.94
C VAL A 184 3.01 13.41 17.24
N ASN A 185 2.61 13.99 18.37
CA ASN A 185 2.71 13.38 19.69
C ASN A 185 1.33 12.90 20.12
N VAL A 186 1.11 11.59 20.04
CA VAL A 186 -0.18 11.01 20.44
C VAL A 186 -0.18 10.77 21.94
N PRO A 187 -1.16 11.33 22.70
CA PRO A 187 -1.29 11.11 24.13
C PRO A 187 -1.50 9.63 24.48
N SER A 188 -1.23 9.26 25.71
CA SER A 188 -1.53 7.93 26.23
C SER A 188 -3.03 7.60 26.04
N ASN A 189 -3.32 6.33 25.81
CA ASN A 189 -4.69 5.83 25.60
C ASN A 189 -5.45 6.48 24.43
N SER A 190 -4.75 7.13 23.49
CA SER A 190 -5.35 7.70 22.29
C SER A 190 -5.01 6.88 21.05
N ILE A 191 -5.77 7.05 19.99
CA ILE A 191 -5.64 6.33 18.72
C ILE A 191 -5.30 7.33 17.62
N LEU A 192 -4.21 7.10 16.92
CA LEU A 192 -3.96 7.76 15.65
C LEU A 192 -4.45 6.85 14.53
N TYR A 193 -5.40 7.33 13.76
CA TYR A 193 -5.96 6.61 12.63
C TYR A 193 -5.77 7.38 11.34
N LEU A 194 -5.21 6.71 10.35
CA LEU A 194 -5.09 7.24 8.99
C LEU A 194 -6.18 6.62 8.12
N GLU A 195 -7.08 7.47 7.62
CA GLU A 195 -8.03 7.03 6.61
C GLU A 195 -7.31 6.51 5.37
N ARG A 196 -7.93 5.58 4.66
CA ARG A 196 -7.34 5.09 3.43
C ARG A 196 -7.10 6.21 2.43
N GLY A 197 -5.85 6.30 1.96
CA GLY A 197 -5.39 7.39 1.11
C GLY A 197 -4.97 8.65 1.87
N ALA A 198 -4.97 8.61 3.20
CA ALA A 198 -4.25 9.61 3.98
C ALA A 198 -2.77 9.26 4.01
N TYR A 199 -1.91 10.22 3.81
CA TYR A 199 -0.48 10.06 3.95
C TYR A 199 0.19 11.34 4.43
N ARG A 200 1.34 11.19 5.05
CA ARG A 200 2.14 12.28 5.59
C ARG A 200 3.41 12.45 4.77
N GLU A 201 3.73 13.69 4.44
CA GLU A 201 5.01 14.07 3.89
C GLU A 201 5.80 14.90 4.91
N TYR A 202 7.09 14.58 5.05
CA TYR A 202 8.02 15.43 5.80
C TYR A 202 8.52 16.52 4.88
N CYS A 203 8.17 17.75 5.14
CA CYS A 203 8.89 18.88 4.56
C CYS A 203 10.27 18.99 5.25
N TRP A 204 11.30 18.50 4.60
CA TRP A 204 12.65 18.89 4.94
C TRP A 204 12.84 20.32 4.39
N THR A 205 12.62 21.32 5.23
CA THR A 205 13.16 22.63 4.93
C THR A 205 14.68 22.54 5.17
N GLU A 206 15.45 22.51 4.10
CA GLU A 206 16.88 22.78 4.20
C GLU A 206 17.02 24.23 4.72
N HIS A 207 17.51 24.37 5.94
CA HIS A 207 17.97 25.63 6.51
C HIS A 207 19.45 25.80 6.25
#